data_b939e909c3b3bc5f222f328ac7231692
#
_entry.id   b939e909c3b3bc5f222f328ac7231692
#
_cell.length_a   1.000
_cell.length_b   1.000
_cell.length_c   1.000
_cell.angle_alpha   90.00
_cell.angle_beta   90.00
_cell.angle_gamma   90.00
#
_symmetry.space_group_name_H-M   'P 1'
#
loop_
_entity.id
_entity.type
_entity.pdbx_description
1 polymer ?
#
loop_
_entity_poly.entity_id
_entity_poly.type
_entity_poly.pdbx_seq_one_letter_code
_entity_poly.pdbx_strand_id
1 'polypeptide(L)'
;MRVLIVTDAWRQPVNGVVRTLKRLKLDAADYGATINFITPSNYPSTPMPGYPEIHLVLTSPQVVSEAIKEQNPDALHIATEGPLGWMARHAALRRKQPFITFYHTRYPQYVAARYPIPPSLTYSVLHYFHNAGVTTMVATNALQKELMDQGFRSCSLWSRGVDADLFHPLPDAPNNHPRPIFLCVSRLAIEKNLDAFLSLKLPGTKVMVGDGPDRARLEFTYPYVIFTVRFMAKPSLQPMPLSMFLCFRASPKLSAMCFSKLLPVGHRS
;
A
#
# COMPACT_ATOMS: atom_id res chain seq x y z
N MET A 1 -20.20 -16.68 1.33
CA MET A 1 -19.39 -16.33 2.53
C MET A 1 -19.41 -14.84 2.75
N ARG A 2 -19.68 -14.38 3.99
CA ARG A 2 -19.68 -12.95 4.36
C ARG A 2 -18.35 -12.60 5.03
N VAL A 3 -17.59 -11.73 4.41
CA VAL A 3 -16.31 -11.25 4.93
C VAL A 3 -16.49 -9.80 5.39
N LEU A 4 -16.07 -9.52 6.61
CA LEU A 4 -16.05 -8.15 7.13
C LEU A 4 -14.60 -7.68 7.22
N ILE A 5 -14.31 -6.55 6.59
CA ILE A 5 -13.00 -5.91 6.64
C ILE A 5 -13.08 -4.62 7.43
N VAL A 6 -12.28 -4.51 8.48
CA VAL A 6 -12.13 -3.27 9.27
C VAL A 6 -10.86 -2.55 8.84
N THR A 7 -10.96 -1.28 8.48
CA THR A 7 -9.82 -0.50 7.98
C THR A 7 -9.92 0.98 8.33
N ASP A 8 -8.82 1.57 8.75
CA ASP A 8 -8.70 3.04 8.96
C ASP A 8 -8.38 3.78 7.65
N ALA A 9 -7.89 3.06 6.62
CA ALA A 9 -7.53 3.62 5.33
C ALA A 9 -8.71 3.56 4.37
N TRP A 10 -9.52 4.64 4.27
CA TRP A 10 -10.68 4.64 3.37
C TRP A 10 -10.89 5.90 2.54
N ARG A 11 -10.74 7.08 3.14
CA ARG A 11 -11.06 8.36 2.47
C ARG A 11 -9.98 8.89 1.53
N GLN A 12 -8.79 8.28 1.53
CA GLN A 12 -7.67 8.77 0.74
C GLN A 12 -7.86 8.42 -0.74
N PRO A 13 -7.90 9.41 -1.66
CA PRO A 13 -8.12 9.16 -3.09
C PRO A 13 -6.97 8.38 -3.74
N VAL A 14 -5.76 8.43 -3.17
CA VAL A 14 -4.55 7.74 -3.68
C VAL A 14 -3.90 6.91 -2.59
N ASN A 15 -4.56 5.86 -2.18
CA ASN A 15 -4.00 4.90 -1.23
C ASN A 15 -4.05 3.49 -1.82
N GLY A 16 -2.89 2.83 -1.90
CA GLY A 16 -2.78 1.48 -2.45
C GLY A 16 -3.59 0.44 -1.68
N VAL A 17 -3.75 0.62 -0.36
CA VAL A 17 -4.58 -0.26 0.47
C VAL A 17 -6.05 -0.12 0.06
N VAL A 18 -6.56 1.11 -0.03
CA VAL A 18 -7.95 1.39 -0.43
C VAL A 18 -8.27 0.83 -1.82
N ARG A 19 -7.36 1.02 -2.79
CA ARG A 19 -7.54 0.47 -4.14
C ARG A 19 -7.59 -1.06 -4.13
N THR A 20 -6.70 -1.68 -3.38
CA THR A 20 -6.66 -3.14 -3.23
C THR A 20 -7.94 -3.68 -2.60
N LEU A 21 -8.41 -3.06 -1.51
CA LEU A 21 -9.62 -3.51 -0.81
C LEU A 21 -10.88 -3.30 -1.66
N LYS A 22 -10.97 -2.19 -2.41
CA LYS A 22 -12.07 -1.94 -3.35
C LYS A 22 -12.08 -2.98 -4.48
N ARG A 23 -10.92 -3.30 -5.06
CA ARG A 23 -10.83 -4.33 -6.11
C ARG A 23 -11.21 -5.70 -5.55
N LEU A 24 -10.70 -6.05 -4.36
CA LEU A 24 -11.06 -7.29 -3.68
C LEU A 24 -12.58 -7.44 -3.49
N LYS A 25 -13.29 -6.34 -3.16
CA LYS A 25 -14.75 -6.36 -3.04
C LYS A 25 -15.44 -6.70 -4.36
N LEU A 26 -14.94 -6.15 -5.47
CA LEU A 26 -15.51 -6.40 -6.79
C LEU A 26 -15.29 -7.85 -7.21
N ASP A 27 -14.06 -8.34 -7.08
CA ASP A 27 -13.68 -9.67 -7.53
C ASP A 27 -14.25 -10.79 -6.63
N ALA A 28 -14.52 -10.51 -5.35
CA ALA A 28 -15.02 -11.50 -4.40
C ALA A 28 -16.39 -12.10 -4.77
N ALA A 29 -17.21 -11.34 -5.49
CA ALA A 29 -18.53 -11.80 -5.94
C ALA A 29 -18.41 -13.03 -6.86
N ASP A 30 -17.42 -13.07 -7.73
CA ASP A 30 -17.15 -14.17 -8.66
C ASP A 30 -16.75 -15.46 -7.94
N TYR A 31 -16.32 -15.34 -6.67
CA TYR A 31 -15.96 -16.45 -5.79
C TYR A 31 -17.02 -16.76 -4.72
N GLY A 32 -18.24 -16.26 -4.86
CA GLY A 32 -19.33 -16.49 -3.92
C GLY A 32 -19.13 -15.84 -2.55
N ALA A 33 -18.32 -14.77 -2.48
CA ALA A 33 -18.08 -14.02 -1.26
C ALA A 33 -18.64 -12.59 -1.36
N THR A 34 -19.21 -12.12 -0.24
CA THR A 34 -19.65 -10.72 -0.09
C THR A 34 -18.74 -10.04 0.90
N ILE A 35 -18.15 -8.90 0.50
CA ILE A 35 -17.27 -8.12 1.37
C ILE A 35 -17.97 -6.85 1.83
N ASN A 36 -18.09 -6.69 3.13
CA ASN A 36 -18.52 -5.48 3.80
C ASN A 36 -17.34 -4.79 4.49
N PHE A 37 -17.50 -3.49 4.77
CA PHE A 37 -16.43 -2.70 5.39
C PHE A 37 -16.95 -1.92 6.60
N ILE A 38 -16.13 -1.89 7.65
CA ILE A 38 -16.18 -0.87 8.71
C ILE A 38 -15.01 0.08 8.47
N THR A 39 -15.31 1.37 8.30
CA THR A 39 -14.36 2.39 7.86
C THR A 39 -14.56 3.69 8.66
N PRO A 40 -13.61 4.62 8.61
CA PRO A 40 -13.78 5.95 9.22
C PRO A 40 -15.02 6.71 8.76
N SER A 41 -15.58 6.38 7.59
CA SER A 41 -16.79 7.03 7.08
C SER A 41 -18.05 6.68 7.87
N ASN A 42 -18.01 5.63 8.66
CA ASN A 42 -19.13 5.20 9.50
C ASN A 42 -19.21 5.96 10.84
N TYR A 43 -18.18 6.77 11.17
CA TYR A 43 -18.05 7.41 12.50
C TYR A 43 -17.60 8.85 12.38
N PRO A 44 -17.86 9.68 13.39
CA PRO A 44 -17.20 10.97 13.55
C PRO A 44 -15.70 10.79 13.58
N SER A 45 -14.96 11.68 12.92
CA SER A 45 -13.51 11.57 12.80
C SER A 45 -12.86 12.94 12.74
N THR A 46 -11.61 13.04 13.22
CA THR A 46 -10.79 14.25 13.16
C THR A 46 -9.55 14.00 12.32
N PRO A 47 -9.06 14.99 11.55
CA PRO A 47 -7.80 14.89 10.84
C PRO A 47 -6.63 14.65 11.79
N MET A 48 -5.72 13.77 11.40
CA MET A 48 -4.49 13.53 12.17
C MET A 48 -3.54 14.73 12.03
N PRO A 49 -3.00 15.28 13.14
CA PRO A 49 -2.00 16.33 13.07
C PRO A 49 -0.80 15.94 12.19
N GLY A 50 -0.40 16.81 11.26
CA GLY A 50 0.67 16.55 10.30
C GLY A 50 0.30 15.67 9.09
N TYR A 51 -0.87 15.01 9.13
CA TYR A 51 -1.38 14.18 8.04
C TYR A 51 -2.90 14.35 7.92
N PRO A 52 -3.39 15.49 7.45
CA PRO A 52 -4.82 15.81 7.43
C PRO A 52 -5.64 14.86 6.55
N GLU A 53 -4.98 14.15 5.64
CA GLU A 53 -5.60 13.10 4.84
C GLU A 53 -5.90 11.81 5.62
N ILE A 54 -5.29 11.62 6.80
CA ILE A 54 -5.56 10.49 7.70
C ILE A 54 -6.57 10.96 8.75
N HIS A 55 -7.70 10.27 8.83
CA HIS A 55 -8.74 10.57 9.80
C HIS A 55 -8.69 9.60 10.98
N LEU A 56 -8.55 10.15 12.18
CA LEU A 56 -8.66 9.41 13.43
C LEU A 56 -10.13 9.34 13.84
N VAL A 57 -10.63 8.14 14.03
CA VAL A 57 -12.03 7.89 14.36
C VAL A 57 -12.30 8.17 15.83
N LEU A 58 -13.40 8.87 16.10
CA LEU A 58 -13.91 9.18 17.43
C LEU A 58 -15.08 8.23 17.73
N THR A 59 -14.78 7.04 18.24
CA THR A 59 -15.78 6.03 18.63
C THR A 59 -15.25 5.17 19.77
N SER A 60 -16.05 4.22 20.22
CA SER A 60 -15.66 3.30 21.30
C SER A 60 -15.54 1.85 20.81
N PRO A 61 -14.76 1.00 21.50
CA PRO A 61 -14.70 -0.42 21.20
C PRO A 61 -16.05 -1.13 21.26
N GLN A 62 -16.97 -0.66 22.09
CA GLN A 62 -18.33 -1.21 22.22
C GLN A 62 -19.14 -0.99 20.94
N VAL A 63 -19.11 0.23 20.39
CA VAL A 63 -19.79 0.58 19.14
C VAL A 63 -19.25 -0.24 17.97
N VAL A 64 -17.92 -0.40 17.87
CA VAL A 64 -17.30 -1.24 16.84
C VAL A 64 -17.69 -2.72 17.05
N SER A 65 -17.78 -3.19 18.30
CA SER A 65 -18.20 -4.56 18.61
C SER A 65 -19.64 -4.84 18.17
N GLU A 66 -20.56 -3.91 18.42
CA GLU A 66 -21.95 -4.06 17.95
C GLU A 66 -22.03 -4.02 16.41
N ALA A 67 -21.29 -3.12 15.76
CA ALA A 67 -21.25 -3.09 14.31
C ALA A 67 -20.72 -4.40 13.69
N ILE A 68 -19.71 -5.03 14.30
CA ILE A 68 -19.21 -6.35 13.88
C ILE A 68 -20.31 -7.41 14.09
N LYS A 69 -21.02 -7.37 15.22
CA LYS A 69 -22.10 -8.31 15.55
C LYS A 69 -23.27 -8.21 14.57
N GLU A 70 -23.72 -7.01 14.26
CA GLU A 70 -24.79 -6.75 13.30
C GLU A 70 -24.47 -7.29 11.90
N GLN A 71 -23.25 -7.15 11.45
CA GLN A 71 -22.78 -7.69 10.17
C GLN A 71 -22.71 -9.22 10.16
N ASN A 72 -22.62 -9.85 11.33
CA ASN A 72 -22.54 -11.31 11.53
C ASN A 72 -21.63 -11.99 10.47
N PRO A 73 -20.35 -11.64 10.41
CA PRO A 73 -19.46 -12.13 9.37
C PRO A 73 -19.02 -13.58 9.60
N ASP A 74 -18.88 -14.34 8.53
CA ASP A 74 -18.26 -15.67 8.53
C ASP A 74 -16.74 -15.57 8.71
N ALA A 75 -16.11 -14.45 8.26
CA ALA A 75 -14.70 -14.14 8.44
C ALA A 75 -14.49 -12.67 8.77
N LEU A 76 -13.65 -12.40 9.77
CA LEU A 76 -13.25 -11.05 10.17
C LEU A 76 -11.79 -10.77 9.76
N HIS A 77 -11.59 -9.63 9.13
CA HIS A 77 -10.31 -9.21 8.63
C HIS A 77 -9.99 -7.77 9.11
N ILE A 78 -8.89 -7.60 9.83
CA ILE A 78 -8.43 -6.29 10.31
C ILE A 78 -7.27 -5.85 9.41
N ALA A 79 -7.55 -4.87 8.55
CA ALA A 79 -6.65 -4.50 7.47
C ALA A 79 -5.62 -3.42 7.85
N THR A 80 -5.80 -2.71 8.96
CA THR A 80 -4.90 -1.65 9.39
C THR A 80 -4.75 -1.61 10.91
N GLU A 81 -3.61 -1.08 11.37
CA GLU A 81 -3.21 -0.99 12.77
C GLU A 81 -3.60 0.37 13.40
N GLY A 82 -4.56 1.07 12.78
CA GLY A 82 -5.10 2.32 13.31
C GLY A 82 -6.16 2.14 14.39
N PRO A 83 -6.78 3.22 14.87
CA PRO A 83 -7.77 3.19 15.97
C PRO A 83 -8.91 2.19 15.75
N LEU A 84 -9.50 2.14 14.55
CA LEU A 84 -10.54 1.15 14.24
C LEU A 84 -10.00 -0.28 14.30
N GLY A 85 -8.80 -0.51 13.76
CA GLY A 85 -8.15 -1.82 13.83
C GLY A 85 -7.95 -2.29 15.26
N TRP A 86 -7.48 -1.42 16.16
CA TRP A 86 -7.33 -1.73 17.58
C TRP A 86 -8.65 -2.02 18.28
N MET A 87 -9.71 -1.25 17.99
CA MET A 87 -11.04 -1.47 18.52
C MET A 87 -11.64 -2.80 18.03
N ALA A 88 -11.48 -3.11 16.75
CA ALA A 88 -11.93 -4.37 16.15
C ALA A 88 -11.19 -5.57 16.75
N ARG A 89 -9.87 -5.46 16.93
CA ARG A 89 -9.05 -6.48 17.60
C ARG A 89 -9.56 -6.73 19.04
N HIS A 90 -9.81 -5.66 19.79
CA HIS A 90 -10.33 -5.78 21.17
C HIS A 90 -11.70 -6.46 21.17
N ALA A 91 -12.61 -6.05 20.28
CA ALA A 91 -13.93 -6.64 20.14
C ALA A 91 -13.86 -8.13 19.78
N ALA A 92 -13.02 -8.50 18.81
CA ALA A 92 -12.83 -9.89 18.38
C ALA A 92 -12.31 -10.77 19.52
N LEU A 93 -11.31 -10.32 20.27
CA LEU A 93 -10.75 -11.05 21.41
C LEU A 93 -11.78 -11.26 22.52
N ARG A 94 -12.57 -10.25 22.87
CA ARG A 94 -13.63 -10.39 23.89
C ARG A 94 -14.72 -11.37 23.46
N ARG A 95 -14.99 -11.46 22.18
CA ARG A 95 -16.00 -12.36 21.59
C ARG A 95 -15.44 -13.74 21.26
N LYS A 96 -14.14 -13.94 21.45
CA LYS A 96 -13.42 -15.17 21.02
C LYS A 96 -13.62 -15.45 19.53
N GLN A 97 -13.80 -14.40 18.71
CA GLN A 97 -13.98 -14.47 17.28
C GLN A 97 -12.61 -14.51 16.59
N PRO A 98 -12.29 -15.54 15.81
CA PRO A 98 -11.07 -15.58 15.03
C PRO A 98 -11.02 -14.44 14.02
N PHE A 99 -9.83 -13.87 13.81
CA PHE A 99 -9.60 -12.84 12.81
C PHE A 99 -8.23 -12.98 12.18
N ILE A 100 -8.07 -12.45 10.98
CA ILE A 100 -6.80 -12.31 10.29
C ILE A 100 -6.43 -10.82 10.20
N THR A 101 -5.13 -10.55 10.03
CA THR A 101 -4.62 -9.19 9.88
C THR A 101 -3.84 -9.02 8.58
N PHE A 102 -3.66 -7.77 8.14
CA PHE A 102 -2.75 -7.42 7.04
C PHE A 102 -1.58 -6.59 7.52
N TYR A 103 -0.39 -6.88 7.00
CA TYR A 103 0.78 -6.03 7.15
C TYR A 103 0.99 -5.24 5.85
N HIS A 104 0.39 -4.06 5.76
CA HIS A 104 0.46 -3.22 4.57
C HIS A 104 1.59 -2.21 4.59
N THR A 105 1.99 -1.77 5.77
CA THR A 105 2.88 -0.63 5.98
C THR A 105 4.06 -1.03 6.86
N ARG A 106 5.28 -0.68 6.44
CA ARG A 106 6.50 -0.88 7.22
C ARG A 106 6.63 0.21 8.28
N TYR A 107 5.71 0.22 9.25
CA TYR A 107 5.70 1.21 10.33
C TYR A 107 7.02 1.33 11.09
N PRO A 108 7.76 0.25 11.43
CA PRO A 108 9.03 0.38 12.14
C PRO A 108 10.03 1.26 11.38
N GLN A 109 10.12 1.11 10.06
CA GLN A 109 11.01 1.92 9.22
C GLN A 109 10.49 3.35 9.07
N TYR A 110 9.17 3.56 8.99
CA TYR A 110 8.58 4.88 8.87
C TYR A 110 8.71 5.70 10.15
N VAL A 111 8.50 5.07 11.30
CA VAL A 111 8.66 5.71 12.61
C VAL A 111 10.12 6.05 12.85
N ALA A 112 11.04 5.12 12.60
CA ALA A 112 12.47 5.35 12.79
C ALA A 112 13.05 6.42 11.84
N ALA A 113 12.47 6.61 10.65
CA ALA A 113 12.89 7.66 9.72
C ALA A 113 12.49 9.07 10.16
N ARG A 114 11.52 9.19 11.07
CA ARG A 114 10.94 10.49 11.49
C ARG A 114 11.17 10.84 12.96
N TYR A 115 11.28 9.82 13.77
CA TYR A 115 11.38 9.97 15.22
C TYR A 115 12.54 9.12 15.74
N PRO A 116 13.22 9.54 16.80
CA PRO A 116 14.30 8.77 17.45
C PRO A 116 13.73 7.57 18.24
N ILE A 117 12.87 6.78 17.62
CA ILE A 117 12.25 5.60 18.21
C ILE A 117 12.89 4.35 17.61
N PRO A 118 13.49 3.47 18.45
CA PRO A 118 14.06 2.24 17.96
C PRO A 118 13.03 1.36 17.23
N PRO A 119 13.36 0.76 16.07
CA PRO A 119 12.45 -0.14 15.35
C PRO A 119 11.94 -1.30 16.21
N SER A 120 12.73 -1.79 17.17
CA SER A 120 12.36 -2.87 18.09
C SER A 120 11.11 -2.55 18.90
N LEU A 121 10.97 -1.31 19.39
CA LEU A 121 9.79 -0.89 20.12
C LEU A 121 8.53 -0.91 19.25
N THR A 122 8.65 -0.40 18.03
CA THR A 122 7.53 -0.45 17.06
C THR A 122 7.18 -1.89 16.69
N TYR A 123 8.17 -2.76 16.51
CA TYR A 123 7.92 -4.19 16.30
C TYR A 123 7.18 -4.83 17.49
N SER A 124 7.52 -4.49 18.73
CA SER A 124 6.82 -5.03 19.90
C SER A 124 5.32 -4.69 19.91
N VAL A 125 4.96 -3.47 19.55
CA VAL A 125 3.55 -3.06 19.38
C VAL A 125 2.87 -3.84 18.27
N LEU A 126 3.54 -4.01 17.13
CA LEU A 126 2.99 -4.77 16.00
C LEU A 126 2.84 -6.27 16.33
N HIS A 127 3.80 -6.87 17.04
CA HIS A 127 3.65 -8.26 17.53
C HIS A 127 2.41 -8.41 18.41
N TYR A 128 2.24 -7.50 19.37
CA TYR A 128 1.06 -7.54 20.24
C TYR A 128 -0.24 -7.42 19.44
N PHE A 129 -0.24 -6.60 18.38
CA PHE A 129 -1.40 -6.44 17.51
C PHE A 129 -1.66 -7.68 16.65
N HIS A 130 -0.69 -8.12 15.87
CA HIS A 130 -0.85 -9.15 14.84
C HIS A 130 -0.89 -10.56 15.38
N ASN A 131 -0.08 -10.87 16.40
CA ASN A 131 0.01 -12.22 16.97
C ASN A 131 -1.23 -12.67 17.74
N ALA A 132 -2.20 -11.79 17.94
CA ALA A 132 -3.51 -12.12 18.48
C ALA A 132 -4.46 -12.70 17.42
N GLY A 133 -4.19 -12.47 16.15
CA GLY A 133 -4.92 -13.05 15.02
C GLY A 133 -4.45 -14.45 14.67
N VAL A 134 -5.20 -15.13 13.84
CA VAL A 134 -4.87 -16.49 13.34
C VAL A 134 -3.63 -16.43 12.44
N THR A 135 -3.56 -15.43 11.57
CA THR A 135 -2.40 -15.20 10.68
C THR A 135 -2.33 -13.74 10.24
N THR A 136 -1.14 -13.32 9.84
CA THR A 136 -0.87 -12.02 9.24
C THR A 136 -0.62 -12.18 7.75
N MET A 137 -1.44 -11.54 6.93
CA MET A 137 -1.30 -11.56 5.47
C MET A 137 -0.17 -10.64 5.05
N VAL A 138 0.74 -11.12 4.22
CA VAL A 138 1.93 -10.41 3.74
C VAL A 138 2.07 -10.51 2.23
N ALA A 139 2.64 -9.48 1.60
CA ALA A 139 2.64 -9.36 0.14
C ALA A 139 3.76 -10.16 -0.56
N THR A 140 4.85 -10.54 0.12
CA THR A 140 6.02 -11.18 -0.49
C THR A 140 6.68 -12.18 0.45
N ASN A 141 7.35 -13.21 -0.12
CA ASN A 141 8.14 -14.18 0.65
C ASN A 141 9.25 -13.50 1.48
N ALA A 142 9.90 -12.49 0.92
CA ALA A 142 10.95 -11.75 1.64
C ALA A 142 10.40 -11.04 2.89
N LEU A 143 9.20 -10.45 2.78
CA LEU A 143 8.54 -9.81 3.92
C LEU A 143 8.05 -10.85 4.93
N GLN A 144 7.53 -11.98 4.47
CA GLN A 144 7.14 -13.09 5.33
C GLN A 144 8.31 -13.54 6.19
N LYS A 145 9.46 -13.82 5.55
CA LYS A 145 10.67 -14.23 6.28
C LYS A 145 11.11 -13.15 7.27
N GLU A 146 11.19 -11.89 6.83
CA GLU A 146 11.57 -10.76 7.71
C GLU A 146 10.69 -10.69 8.96
N LEU A 147 9.36 -10.80 8.82
CA LEU A 147 8.45 -10.72 9.97
C LEU A 147 8.52 -11.95 10.86
N MET A 148 8.68 -13.14 10.31
CA MET A 148 8.90 -14.37 11.09
C MET A 148 10.20 -14.27 11.90
N ASP A 149 11.30 -13.78 11.31
CA ASP A 149 12.56 -13.52 11.99
C ASP A 149 12.44 -12.44 13.10
N GLN A 150 11.47 -11.53 12.96
CA GLN A 150 11.12 -10.53 13.97
C GLN A 150 10.13 -11.05 15.03
N GLY A 151 9.67 -12.30 15.00
CA GLY A 151 8.83 -12.91 16.03
C GLY A 151 7.32 -12.89 15.75
N PHE A 152 6.89 -12.65 14.50
CA PHE A 152 5.51 -12.89 14.12
C PHE A 152 5.22 -14.39 14.11
N ARG A 153 4.10 -14.81 14.74
CA ARG A 153 3.79 -16.24 14.94
C ARG A 153 3.36 -16.95 13.67
N SER A 154 2.62 -16.27 12.82
CA SER A 154 2.07 -16.81 11.59
C SER A 154 1.96 -15.74 10.53
N CYS A 155 2.56 -16.00 9.37
CA CYS A 155 2.46 -15.13 8.20
C CYS A 155 2.05 -15.93 6.97
N SER A 156 0.99 -15.52 6.31
CA SER A 156 0.49 -16.12 5.07
C SER A 156 0.69 -15.19 3.89
N LEU A 157 1.09 -15.75 2.76
CA LEU A 157 1.27 -14.96 1.54
C LEU A 157 -0.07 -14.58 0.94
N TRP A 158 -0.17 -13.33 0.57
CA TRP A 158 -1.25 -12.81 -0.23
C TRP A 158 -0.70 -11.88 -1.31
N SER A 159 -0.48 -12.43 -2.50
CA SER A 159 -0.05 -11.67 -3.66
C SER A 159 -1.21 -10.80 -4.16
N ARG A 160 -0.95 -9.52 -4.33
CA ARG A 160 -1.93 -8.62 -4.93
C ARG A 160 -1.96 -8.86 -6.43
N GLY A 161 -3.17 -9.00 -6.99
CA GLY A 161 -3.36 -9.02 -8.43
C GLY A 161 -3.15 -7.64 -9.06
N VAL A 162 -2.94 -7.65 -10.36
CA VAL A 162 -2.94 -6.46 -11.22
C VAL A 162 -4.09 -6.61 -12.21
N ASP A 163 -4.81 -5.52 -12.45
CA ASP A 163 -5.84 -5.47 -13.47
C ASP A 163 -5.17 -5.50 -14.86
N ALA A 164 -5.15 -6.68 -15.48
CA ALA A 164 -4.47 -6.89 -16.75
C ALA A 164 -5.19 -6.22 -17.93
N ASP A 165 -6.49 -5.97 -17.80
CA ASP A 165 -7.29 -5.25 -18.81
C ASP A 165 -6.96 -3.75 -18.78
N LEU A 166 -6.66 -3.22 -17.59
CA LEU A 166 -6.25 -1.84 -17.42
C LEU A 166 -4.75 -1.62 -17.67
N PHE A 167 -3.92 -2.59 -17.29
CA PHE A 167 -2.46 -2.51 -17.38
C PHE A 167 -1.92 -3.52 -18.41
N HIS A 168 -2.06 -3.18 -19.67
CA HIS A 168 -1.52 -3.95 -20.78
C HIS A 168 -0.51 -3.13 -21.60
N PRO A 169 0.44 -3.76 -22.29
CA PRO A 169 1.34 -3.08 -23.20
C PRO A 169 0.54 -2.38 -24.31
N LEU A 170 0.93 -1.15 -24.59
CA LEU A 170 0.37 -0.38 -25.69
C LEU A 170 1.39 -0.29 -26.81
N PRO A 171 1.02 -0.59 -28.04
CA PRO A 171 1.89 -0.33 -29.17
C PRO A 171 2.10 1.18 -29.34
N ASP A 172 3.34 1.56 -29.53
CA ASP A 172 3.86 2.81 -30.10
C ASP A 172 3.11 4.13 -29.81
N ALA A 173 3.02 4.53 -28.53
CA ALA A 173 2.73 5.93 -28.27
C ALA A 173 4.01 6.77 -28.53
N PRO A 174 3.92 7.88 -29.26
CA PRO A 174 5.07 8.72 -29.55
C PRO A 174 5.66 9.28 -28.27
N ASN A 175 6.94 9.02 -28.08
CA ASN A 175 7.68 9.53 -26.93
C ASN A 175 8.90 10.32 -27.43
N ASN A 176 8.86 11.63 -27.21
CA ASN A 176 9.88 12.57 -27.66
C ASN A 176 11.09 12.69 -26.70
N HIS A 177 11.15 11.85 -25.66
CA HIS A 177 12.25 11.91 -24.69
C HIS A 177 13.42 11.00 -25.08
N PRO A 178 14.68 11.44 -24.86
CA PRO A 178 15.86 10.59 -25.06
C PRO A 178 15.75 9.27 -24.32
N ARG A 179 16.04 8.17 -25.01
CA ARG A 179 16.05 6.81 -24.42
C ARG A 179 17.43 6.47 -23.87
N PRO A 180 17.49 5.58 -22.85
CA PRO A 180 16.39 4.91 -22.16
C PRO A 180 15.63 5.84 -21.22
N ILE A 181 14.35 5.49 -20.93
CA ILE A 181 13.53 6.23 -19.97
C ILE A 181 13.49 5.46 -18.66
N PHE A 182 13.88 6.14 -17.58
CA PHE A 182 13.84 5.62 -16.21
C PHE A 182 12.65 6.21 -15.48
N LEU A 183 11.65 5.38 -15.23
CA LEU A 183 10.40 5.78 -14.59
C LEU A 183 10.36 5.39 -13.12
N CYS A 184 10.02 6.32 -12.26
CA CYS A 184 9.62 6.05 -10.88
C CYS A 184 8.21 6.61 -10.62
N VAL A 185 7.32 5.77 -10.12
CA VAL A 185 5.95 6.15 -9.73
C VAL A 185 5.81 6.00 -8.23
N SER A 186 5.67 7.11 -7.52
CA SER A 186 5.63 7.10 -6.06
C SER A 186 4.97 8.36 -5.50
N ARG A 187 4.47 8.29 -4.24
CA ARG A 187 4.26 9.49 -3.44
C ARG A 187 5.60 10.17 -3.20
N LEU A 188 5.66 11.50 -3.38
CA LEU A 188 6.87 12.28 -3.15
C LEU A 188 6.98 12.62 -1.66
N ALA A 189 7.66 11.75 -0.91
CA ALA A 189 7.79 11.84 0.54
C ALA A 189 9.12 11.23 1.01
N ILE A 190 9.65 11.73 2.12
CA ILE A 190 10.99 11.40 2.67
C ILE A 190 11.16 9.88 2.86
N GLU A 191 10.12 9.19 3.34
CA GLU A 191 10.15 7.74 3.55
C GLU A 191 10.29 6.91 2.27
N LYS A 192 10.19 7.54 1.11
CA LYS A 192 10.38 6.87 -0.19
C LYS A 192 11.82 6.87 -0.67
N ASN A 193 12.71 7.63 0.01
CA ASN A 193 14.13 7.72 -0.32
C ASN A 193 14.36 7.95 -1.83
N LEU A 194 13.66 8.92 -2.39
CA LEU A 194 13.67 9.18 -3.83
C LEU A 194 15.04 9.74 -4.30
N ASP A 195 15.78 10.37 -3.39
CA ASP A 195 17.13 10.86 -3.66
C ASP A 195 18.05 9.73 -4.14
N ALA A 196 17.88 8.51 -3.63
CA ALA A 196 18.66 7.35 -4.07
C ALA A 196 18.47 7.01 -5.56
N PHE A 197 17.30 7.29 -6.12
CA PHE A 197 17.04 7.15 -7.56
C PHE A 197 17.44 8.39 -8.35
N LEU A 198 17.10 9.58 -7.83
CA LEU A 198 17.24 10.83 -8.56
C LEU A 198 18.71 11.24 -8.71
N SER A 199 19.57 10.92 -7.73
CA SER A 199 21.00 11.20 -7.77
C SER A 199 21.79 10.32 -8.75
N LEU A 200 21.26 9.18 -9.20
CA LEU A 200 21.96 8.30 -10.13
C LEU A 200 22.30 9.02 -11.44
N LYS A 201 23.53 8.91 -11.90
CA LYS A 201 23.95 9.40 -13.23
C LYS A 201 23.63 8.32 -14.27
N LEU A 202 22.44 8.42 -14.85
CA LEU A 202 21.95 7.45 -15.84
C LEU A 202 21.89 8.12 -17.23
N PRO A 203 22.26 7.39 -18.31
CA PRO A 203 22.04 7.90 -19.66
C PRO A 203 20.54 7.92 -20.01
N GLY A 204 20.06 8.96 -20.66
CA GLY A 204 18.65 9.08 -21.05
C GLY A 204 17.81 9.94 -20.10
N THR A 205 16.51 9.68 -20.06
CA THR A 205 15.54 10.53 -19.37
C THR A 205 15.05 9.92 -18.07
N LYS A 206 15.09 10.67 -16.98
CA LYS A 206 14.41 10.30 -15.73
C LYS A 206 13.06 10.95 -15.64
N VAL A 207 12.04 10.15 -15.35
CA VAL A 207 10.66 10.60 -15.16
C VAL A 207 10.16 10.19 -13.78
N MET A 208 9.72 11.15 -13.00
CA MET A 208 9.10 10.96 -11.69
C MET A 208 7.62 11.26 -11.79
N VAL A 209 6.78 10.26 -11.53
CA VAL A 209 5.32 10.40 -11.53
C VAL A 209 4.79 10.33 -10.11
N GLY A 210 4.15 11.40 -9.69
CA GLY A 210 3.53 11.47 -8.37
C GLY A 210 3.45 12.86 -7.80
N ASP A 211 2.92 12.92 -6.59
CA ASP A 211 2.81 14.15 -5.81
C ASP A 211 3.07 13.86 -4.32
N GLY A 212 3.33 14.91 -3.54
CA GLY A 212 3.56 14.79 -2.11
C GLY A 212 4.33 15.94 -1.50
N PRO A 213 4.49 15.95 -0.17
CA PRO A 213 5.08 17.06 0.57
C PRO A 213 6.52 17.39 0.19
N ASP A 214 7.26 16.45 -0.39
CA ASP A 214 8.66 16.59 -0.75
C ASP A 214 8.89 17.08 -2.20
N ARG A 215 7.80 17.37 -2.93
CA ARG A 215 7.84 17.73 -4.35
C ARG A 215 8.71 18.92 -4.63
N ALA A 216 8.46 20.05 -3.94
CA ALA A 216 9.17 21.30 -4.18
C ALA A 216 10.69 21.15 -3.95
N ARG A 217 11.08 20.42 -2.90
CA ARG A 217 12.50 20.13 -2.62
C ARG A 217 13.13 19.30 -3.73
N LEU A 218 12.46 18.26 -4.17
CA LEU A 218 12.98 17.34 -5.20
C LEU A 218 13.09 18.03 -6.56
N GLU A 219 12.10 18.82 -6.98
CA GLU A 219 12.16 19.59 -8.21
C GLU A 219 13.30 20.63 -8.19
N PHE A 220 13.52 21.28 -7.06
CA PHE A 220 14.63 22.21 -6.88
C PHE A 220 16.00 21.51 -6.92
N THR A 221 16.12 20.34 -6.27
CA THR A 221 17.38 19.60 -6.17
C THR A 221 17.76 18.89 -7.46
N TYR A 222 16.76 18.47 -8.26
CA TYR A 222 16.96 17.67 -9.47
C TYR A 222 16.25 18.28 -10.70
N PRO A 223 16.66 19.47 -11.15
CA PRO A 223 15.95 20.22 -12.21
C PRO A 223 16.01 19.51 -13.59
N TYR A 224 16.87 18.53 -13.76
CA TYR A 224 16.97 17.73 -14.99
C TYR A 224 16.04 16.52 -15.03
N VAL A 225 15.26 16.27 -13.97
CA VAL A 225 14.27 15.20 -13.90
C VAL A 225 12.91 15.74 -14.30
N ILE A 226 12.18 14.98 -15.09
CA ILE A 226 10.82 15.33 -15.48
C ILE A 226 9.88 14.90 -14.35
N PHE A 227 9.32 15.88 -13.63
CA PHE A 227 8.28 15.63 -12.63
C PHE A 227 6.90 15.83 -13.27
N THR A 228 6.04 14.83 -13.12
CA THR A 228 4.66 14.92 -13.59
C THR A 228 3.68 14.54 -12.51
N VAL A 229 2.58 15.27 -12.45
CA VAL A 229 1.48 14.93 -11.55
C VAL A 229 0.65 13.85 -12.23
N ARG A 230 0.51 12.75 -11.50
CA ARG A 230 -0.50 11.72 -11.68
C ARG A 230 -1.08 11.56 -13.09
N PHE A 231 -0.74 10.48 -13.74
CA PHE A 231 -1.61 9.93 -14.76
C PHE A 231 -2.98 9.57 -14.14
N MET A 232 -3.90 10.52 -14.11
CA MET A 232 -5.31 10.18 -14.09
C MET A 232 -5.58 9.53 -15.43
N ALA A 233 -5.90 8.26 -15.43
CA ALA A 233 -6.51 7.63 -16.59
C ALA A 233 -7.88 8.32 -16.84
N LYS A 234 -7.83 9.47 -17.52
CA LYS A 234 -8.97 9.89 -18.34
C LYS A 234 -8.90 9.05 -19.60
N PRO A 235 -10.02 8.54 -20.11
CA PRO A 235 -10.06 7.74 -21.34
C PRO A 235 -9.48 8.43 -22.58
N SER A 236 -9.13 9.72 -22.48
CA SER A 236 -8.63 10.56 -23.58
C SER A 236 -7.12 10.88 -23.55
N LEU A 237 -6.38 10.45 -22.52
CA LEU A 237 -4.93 10.62 -22.50
C LEU A 237 -4.29 9.31 -22.86
N GLN A 238 -3.69 9.26 -24.04
CA GLN A 238 -2.96 8.11 -24.57
C GLN A 238 -1.93 7.64 -23.53
N PRO A 239 -1.98 6.35 -23.16
CA PRO A 239 -1.01 5.77 -22.26
C PRO A 239 0.38 5.81 -22.89
N MET A 240 1.42 6.11 -22.08
CA MET A 240 2.81 6.02 -22.56
C MET A 240 3.16 4.57 -22.93
N PRO A 241 3.83 4.35 -24.06
CA PRO A 241 4.26 3.01 -24.47
C PRO A 241 5.24 2.44 -23.46
N LEU A 242 4.99 1.22 -23.06
CA LEU A 242 5.77 0.44 -22.08
C LEU A 242 7.10 -0.09 -22.65
N SER A 243 7.56 0.40 -23.78
CA SER A 243 8.84 -0.01 -24.34
C SER A 243 9.99 0.60 -23.54
N MET A 244 10.48 -0.20 -22.59
CA MET A 244 11.69 0.00 -21.81
C MET A 244 11.57 0.93 -20.59
N PHE A 245 10.72 0.56 -19.62
CA PHE A 245 10.69 1.20 -18.31
C PHE A 245 11.45 0.36 -17.27
N LEU A 246 12.45 0.96 -16.63
CA LEU A 246 12.98 0.47 -15.37
C LEU A 246 12.17 1.10 -14.24
N CYS A 247 11.33 0.32 -13.57
CA CYS A 247 10.61 0.79 -12.40
C CYS A 247 11.48 0.63 -11.15
N PHE A 248 11.92 1.74 -10.56
CA PHE A 248 12.59 1.73 -9.27
C PHE A 248 11.56 1.82 -8.15
N ARG A 249 11.57 0.84 -7.27
CA ARG A 249 10.88 0.94 -5.98
C ARG A 249 11.91 1.35 -4.94
N ALA A 250 11.89 2.61 -4.54
CA ALA A 250 12.71 3.07 -3.43
C ALA A 250 12.28 2.36 -2.14
N SER A 251 13.20 1.62 -1.53
CA SER A 251 13.05 1.04 -0.19
C SER A 251 13.98 1.79 0.77
N PRO A 252 13.60 1.98 2.04
CA PRO A 252 14.48 2.62 3.03
C PRO A 252 15.80 1.87 3.29
N LYS A 253 15.89 0.60 2.91
CA LYS A 253 17.15 -0.18 2.90
C LYS A 253 17.57 -0.40 1.46
N LEU A 254 18.78 0.01 1.16
CA LEU A 254 19.48 0.03 -0.12
C LEU A 254 19.78 -1.37 -0.68
N SER A 255 18.82 -2.24 -0.85
CA SER A 255 19.13 -3.57 -1.39
C SER A 255 17.96 -4.24 -2.09
N ALA A 256 17.30 -3.55 -3.00
CA ALA A 256 16.59 -4.23 -4.07
C ALA A 256 16.32 -3.25 -5.22
N MET A 257 17.24 -3.13 -6.12
CA MET A 257 16.92 -2.82 -7.50
C MET A 257 16.02 -3.94 -8.00
N CYS A 258 14.73 -3.72 -7.99
CA CYS A 258 13.80 -4.62 -8.66
C CYS A 258 13.89 -4.32 -10.15
N PHE A 259 14.81 -4.99 -10.84
CA PHE A 259 14.82 -5.09 -12.29
C PHE A 259 13.64 -5.98 -12.70
N SER A 260 12.46 -5.44 -12.85
CA SER A 260 11.46 -6.11 -13.66
C SER A 260 11.86 -5.89 -15.12
N LYS A 261 12.69 -6.77 -15.66
CA LYS A 261 12.79 -7.00 -17.09
C LYS A 261 11.39 -7.44 -17.55
N LEU A 262 10.62 -6.55 -18.10
CA LEU A 262 9.56 -6.94 -19.03
C LEU A 262 10.30 -7.47 -20.29
N LEU A 263 10.56 -8.77 -20.30
CA LEU A 263 11.02 -9.48 -21.48
C LEU A 263 9.96 -9.29 -22.58
N PRO A 264 10.38 -9.03 -23.84
CA PRO A 264 9.46 -9.15 -24.94
C PRO A 264 8.93 -10.59 -24.95
N VAL A 265 7.62 -10.74 -25.02
CA VAL A 265 6.97 -12.03 -25.24
C VAL A 265 7.50 -12.50 -26.60
N GLY A 266 8.46 -13.43 -26.57
CA GLY A 266 8.97 -14.08 -27.76
C GLY A 266 7.83 -14.89 -28.38
N HIS A 267 7.61 -14.68 -29.66
CA HIS A 267 6.87 -15.60 -30.49
C HIS A 267 7.41 -17.02 -30.25
N ARG A 268 6.56 -17.92 -29.76
CA ARG A 268 6.77 -19.34 -29.97
C ARG A 268 6.18 -19.65 -31.33
N SER A 269 7.05 -19.97 -32.27
CA SER A 269 6.75 -20.74 -33.47
C SER A 269 6.32 -22.16 -33.09
#